data_ae68f140dbaface92c05671b2351a242
#
_entry.id   ae68f140dbaface92c05671b2351a242
#
_cell.length_a   1.000
_cell.length_b   1.000
_cell.length_c   1.000
_cell.angle_alpha   90.00
_cell.angle_beta   90.00
_cell.angle_gamma   90.00
#
_symmetry.space_group_name_H-M   'P 1'
#
loop_
_entity.id
_entity.type
_entity.pdbx_description
1 polymer ?
#
loop_
_entity_poly.entity_id
_entity_poly.type
_entity_poly.pdbx_seq_one_letter_code
_entity_poly.pdbx_strand_id
1 'polypeptide(L)'
;MLQAIAIGHIGRDAECKSANGREFTTFRIAHTDRWTDDAQQVHEETTWIDVIINGRPNVLPYLRKGQQVFVSGNMSVRVYSSAKDRCMKAGITINARQIELVGSKSDEIPTQLFDANDGTMHQVQKWFNVPSLVRDEQQPEFIPMVSKSQERFVVDRNGWVSKFEGED
;
A
#
# COMPACT_ATOMS: atom_id res chain seq x y z
N MET A 1 -26.68 10.34 12.40
CA MET A 1 -25.53 9.46 12.27
C MET A 1 -24.50 10.20 11.42
N LEU A 2 -23.28 10.35 11.89
CA LEU A 2 -22.21 11.02 11.13
C LEU A 2 -21.31 9.95 10.49
N GLN A 3 -21.31 9.91 9.17
CA GLN A 3 -20.49 8.98 8.38
C GLN A 3 -19.44 9.74 7.60
N ALA A 4 -18.28 9.13 7.40
CA ALA A 4 -17.23 9.64 6.56
C ALA A 4 -16.68 8.53 5.64
N ILE A 5 -16.18 8.99 4.51
CA ILE A 5 -15.39 8.21 3.57
C ILE A 5 -14.03 8.90 3.46
N ALA A 6 -12.97 8.15 3.52
CA ALA A 6 -11.62 8.67 3.38
C ALA A 6 -10.76 7.71 2.55
N ILE A 7 -9.90 8.29 1.71
CA ILE A 7 -8.81 7.58 1.03
C ILE A 7 -7.51 8.20 1.52
N GLY A 8 -6.56 7.37 1.91
CA GLY A 8 -5.27 7.86 2.39
C GLY A 8 -4.24 6.76 2.51
N HIS A 9 -2.99 7.14 2.77
CA HIS A 9 -1.89 6.22 2.95
C HIS A 9 -1.69 5.89 4.43
N ILE A 10 -1.48 4.62 4.75
CA ILE A 10 -1.20 4.16 6.10
C ILE A 10 0.15 4.72 6.56
N GLY A 11 0.17 5.42 7.69
CA GLY A 11 1.38 6.05 8.22
C GLY A 11 2.30 5.10 9.00
N ARG A 12 1.73 4.03 9.53
CA ARG A 12 2.44 2.92 10.20
C ARG A 12 1.60 1.65 10.13
N ASP A 13 2.23 0.51 10.24
CA ASP A 13 1.55 -0.79 10.22
C ASP A 13 0.39 -0.83 11.22
N ALA A 14 -0.69 -1.50 10.82
CA ALA A 14 -1.86 -1.67 11.67
C ALA A 14 -1.55 -2.63 12.83
N GLU A 15 -2.07 -2.30 14.00
CA GLU A 15 -1.89 -3.08 15.23
C GLU A 15 -3.23 -3.60 15.73
N CYS A 16 -3.28 -4.89 16.06
CA CYS A 16 -4.40 -5.47 16.79
C CYS A 16 -4.17 -5.28 18.30
N LYS A 17 -5.15 -4.70 18.98
CA LYS A 17 -5.12 -4.43 20.43
C LYS A 17 -6.31 -5.09 21.09
N SER A 18 -6.17 -5.33 22.38
CA SER A 18 -7.27 -5.82 23.22
C SER A 18 -7.53 -4.85 24.36
N ALA A 19 -8.80 -4.50 24.57
CA ALA A 19 -9.25 -3.73 25.72
C ALA A 19 -10.61 -4.23 26.18
N ASN A 20 -10.77 -4.40 27.49
CA ASN A 20 -12.01 -4.89 28.11
C ASN A 20 -12.54 -6.21 27.49
N GLY A 21 -11.63 -7.13 27.14
CA GLY A 21 -11.97 -8.42 26.54
C GLY A 21 -12.43 -8.35 25.08
N ARG A 22 -12.28 -7.20 24.44
CA ARG A 22 -12.60 -7.01 23.00
C ARG A 22 -11.34 -6.69 22.22
N GLU A 23 -11.16 -7.37 21.10
CA GLU A 23 -10.09 -7.07 20.15
C GLU A 23 -10.55 -5.96 19.19
N PHE A 24 -9.61 -5.13 18.80
CA PHE A 24 -9.80 -4.13 17.77
C PHE A 24 -8.48 -3.85 17.06
N THR A 25 -8.56 -3.54 15.79
CA THR A 25 -7.41 -3.16 14.98
C THR A 25 -7.39 -1.65 14.82
N THR A 26 -6.23 -1.03 14.98
CA THR A 26 -6.06 0.42 14.84
C THR A 26 -4.87 0.75 13.97
N PHE A 27 -5.03 1.77 13.15
CA PHE A 27 -3.98 2.39 12.35
C PHE A 27 -4.34 3.84 12.05
N ARG A 28 -3.43 4.58 11.43
CA ARG A 28 -3.62 5.98 11.05
C ARG A 28 -3.37 6.15 9.57
N ILE A 29 -4.22 6.90 8.90
CA ILE A 29 -4.06 7.26 7.50
C ILE A 29 -3.77 8.75 7.34
N ALA A 30 -2.97 9.08 6.35
CA ALA A 30 -2.70 10.44 5.88
C ALA A 30 -3.51 10.65 4.59
N HIS A 31 -4.40 11.62 4.60
CA HIS A 31 -5.05 12.16 3.42
C HIS A 31 -4.41 13.49 3.08
N THR A 32 -3.93 13.65 1.85
CA THR A 32 -3.26 14.87 1.40
C THR A 32 -4.05 15.51 0.29
N ASP A 33 -4.53 16.72 0.56
CA ASP A 33 -5.15 17.58 -0.43
C ASP A 33 -4.09 18.46 -1.08
N ARG A 34 -4.22 18.64 -2.38
CA ARG A 34 -3.39 19.55 -3.17
C ARG A 34 -4.26 20.51 -3.94
N TRP A 35 -3.97 21.78 -3.84
CA TRP A 35 -4.63 22.80 -4.64
C TRP A 35 -3.63 23.86 -5.10
N THR A 36 -3.98 24.55 -6.18
CA THR A 36 -3.20 25.67 -6.72
C THR A 36 -3.99 26.93 -6.48
N ASP A 37 -3.35 27.95 -5.93
CA ASP A 37 -3.94 29.26 -5.72
C ASP A 37 -3.95 30.11 -6.99
N ASP A 38 -4.56 31.30 -6.92
CA ASP A 38 -4.62 32.25 -8.03
C ASP A 38 -3.24 32.77 -8.47
N ALA A 39 -2.22 32.65 -7.62
CA ALA A 39 -0.83 32.98 -7.91
C ALA A 39 -0.05 31.80 -8.51
N GLN A 40 -0.73 30.70 -8.88
CA GLN A 40 -0.15 29.43 -9.37
C GLN A 40 0.82 28.74 -8.40
N GLN A 41 0.69 29.00 -7.11
CA GLN A 41 1.42 28.28 -6.07
C GLN A 41 0.66 27.01 -5.68
N VAL A 42 1.40 25.90 -5.58
CA VAL A 42 0.85 24.62 -5.15
C VAL A 42 0.90 24.54 -3.64
N HIS A 43 -0.25 24.31 -3.03
CA HIS A 43 -0.41 24.09 -1.60
C HIS A 43 -0.73 22.61 -1.35
N GLU A 44 -0.20 22.10 -0.24
CA GLU A 44 -0.52 20.76 0.25
C GLU A 44 -0.95 20.82 1.72
N GLU A 45 -2.03 20.13 2.03
CA GLU A 45 -2.47 19.95 3.41
C GLU A 45 -2.68 18.47 3.70
N THR A 46 -2.06 17.98 4.77
CA THR A 46 -2.22 16.59 5.19
C THR A 46 -3.06 16.47 6.45
N THR A 47 -4.19 15.81 6.30
CA THR A 47 -5.08 15.46 7.41
C THR A 47 -4.81 14.04 7.88
N TRP A 48 -4.54 13.90 9.18
CA TRP A 48 -4.34 12.60 9.82
C TRP A 48 -5.65 12.09 10.43
N ILE A 49 -6.03 10.87 10.08
CA ILE A 49 -7.25 10.22 10.52
C ILE A 49 -6.91 8.92 11.23
N ASP A 50 -7.37 8.77 12.46
CA ASP A 50 -7.27 7.52 13.20
C ASP A 50 -8.41 6.58 12.75
N VAL A 51 -8.06 5.33 12.44
CA VAL A 51 -9.02 4.31 11.99
C VAL A 51 -9.06 3.19 13.03
N ILE A 52 -10.26 2.80 13.41
CA ILE A 52 -10.53 1.70 14.32
C ILE A 52 -11.45 0.69 13.64
N ILE A 53 -11.07 -0.57 13.68
CA ILE A 53 -11.88 -1.70 13.20
C ILE A 53 -12.17 -2.61 14.38
N ASN A 54 -13.40 -3.06 14.53
CA ASN A 54 -13.72 -4.07 15.54
C ASN A 54 -13.12 -5.42 15.15
N GLY A 55 -12.42 -6.06 16.08
CA GLY A 55 -11.82 -7.36 15.89
C GLY A 55 -10.51 -7.33 15.08
N ARG A 56 -10.18 -8.51 14.56
CA ARG A 56 -8.99 -8.76 13.74
C ARG A 56 -9.41 -9.09 12.30
N PRO A 57 -9.45 -8.14 11.39
CA PRO A 57 -9.88 -8.37 10.02
C PRO A 57 -8.85 -9.20 9.24
N ASN A 58 -9.32 -9.99 8.28
CA ASN A 58 -8.45 -10.78 7.39
C ASN A 58 -7.49 -9.91 6.57
N VAL A 59 -7.82 -8.64 6.37
CA VAL A 59 -7.00 -7.66 5.64
C VAL A 59 -5.80 -7.15 6.48
N LEU A 60 -5.75 -7.45 7.78
CA LEU A 60 -4.70 -6.96 8.70
C LEU A 60 -3.26 -7.16 8.20
N PRO A 61 -2.85 -8.31 7.61
CA PRO A 61 -1.49 -8.49 7.12
C PRO A 61 -1.09 -7.53 6.01
N TYR A 62 -2.07 -6.99 5.29
CA TYR A 62 -1.88 -6.07 4.16
C TYR A 62 -1.98 -4.59 4.57
N LEU A 63 -2.39 -4.29 5.79
CA LEU A 63 -2.48 -2.92 6.32
C LEU A 63 -1.11 -2.43 6.78
N ARG A 64 -0.19 -2.27 5.84
CA ARG A 64 1.19 -1.88 6.06
C ARG A 64 1.42 -0.39 5.78
N LYS A 65 2.47 0.16 6.38
CA LYS A 65 2.90 1.53 6.13
C LYS A 65 3.06 1.80 4.63
N GLY A 66 2.50 2.90 4.16
CA GLY A 66 2.53 3.33 2.77
C GLY A 66 1.43 2.74 1.88
N GLN A 67 0.70 1.71 2.34
CA GLN A 67 -0.43 1.17 1.61
C GLN A 67 -1.56 2.21 1.55
N GLN A 68 -2.11 2.43 0.36
CA GLN A 68 -3.30 3.26 0.19
C GLN A 68 -4.54 2.44 0.50
N VAL A 69 -5.44 3.01 1.27
CA VAL A 69 -6.69 2.37 1.67
C VAL A 69 -7.87 3.31 1.51
N PHE A 70 -9.00 2.72 1.13
CA PHE A 70 -10.32 3.32 1.25
C PHE A 70 -10.93 2.88 2.57
N VAL A 71 -11.49 3.82 3.31
CA VAL A 71 -12.13 3.58 4.60
C VAL A 71 -13.49 4.26 4.62
N SER A 72 -14.52 3.53 5.01
CA SER A 72 -15.87 4.07 5.23
C SER A 72 -16.39 3.65 6.60
N GLY A 73 -16.97 4.57 7.33
CA GLY A 73 -17.49 4.27 8.66
C GLY A 73 -18.06 5.46 9.42
N ASN A 74 -18.32 5.24 10.70
CA ASN A 74 -18.81 6.30 11.58
C ASN A 74 -17.66 7.20 12.01
N MET A 75 -17.81 8.50 11.76
CA MET A 75 -16.81 9.50 12.13
C MET A 75 -17.09 10.09 13.52
N SER A 76 -16.05 10.34 14.27
CA SER A 76 -16.10 11.16 15.49
C SER A 76 -14.93 12.15 15.49
N VAL A 77 -15.17 13.34 16.01
CA VAL A 77 -14.13 14.36 16.19
C VAL A 77 -13.99 14.64 17.67
N ARG A 78 -12.76 14.67 18.16
CA ARG A 78 -12.44 15.02 19.53
C ARG A 78 -11.41 16.14 19.56
N VAL A 79 -11.64 17.12 20.41
CA VAL A 79 -10.66 18.18 20.68
C VAL A 79 -9.80 17.75 21.86
N TYR A 80 -8.49 17.85 21.73
CA TYR A 80 -7.56 17.52 22.79
C TYR A 80 -6.42 18.57 22.87
N SER A 81 -5.87 18.74 24.05
CA SER A 81 -4.71 19.58 24.25
C SER A 81 -3.44 18.82 23.87
N SER A 82 -2.68 19.36 22.90
CA SER A 82 -1.37 18.84 22.53
C SER A 82 -0.32 19.36 23.50
N ALA A 83 0.24 18.49 24.32
CA ALA A 83 1.33 18.85 25.24
C ALA A 83 2.60 19.30 24.48
N LYS A 84 2.81 18.78 23.28
CA LYS A 84 3.97 19.11 22.44
C LYS A 84 3.87 20.53 21.85
N ASP A 85 2.70 20.88 21.33
CA ASP A 85 2.51 22.14 20.58
C ASP A 85 1.83 23.22 21.43
N ARG A 86 1.43 22.89 22.68
CA ARG A 86 0.72 23.77 23.61
C ARG A 86 -0.54 24.41 23.01
N CYS A 87 -1.19 23.72 22.10
CA CYS A 87 -2.42 24.17 21.46
C CYS A 87 -3.50 23.09 21.48
N MET A 88 -4.74 23.52 21.25
CA MET A 88 -5.87 22.59 21.07
C MET A 88 -5.82 22.04 19.65
N LYS A 89 -5.94 20.72 19.52
CA LYS A 89 -6.01 20.02 18.22
C LYS A 89 -7.29 19.21 18.11
N ALA A 90 -7.80 19.12 16.91
CA ALA A 90 -8.89 18.21 16.57
C ALA A 90 -8.33 16.87 16.09
N GLY A 91 -8.75 15.79 16.71
CA GLY A 91 -8.47 14.43 16.25
C GLY A 91 -9.70 13.84 15.57
N ILE A 92 -9.54 13.36 14.35
CA ILE A 92 -10.58 12.68 13.59
C ILE A 92 -10.40 11.19 13.74
N THR A 93 -11.47 10.49 14.11
CA THR A 93 -11.48 9.02 14.21
C THR A 93 -12.63 8.46 13.37
N ILE A 94 -12.34 7.45 12.56
CA ILE A 94 -13.32 6.68 11.80
C ILE A 94 -13.40 5.28 12.40
N ASN A 95 -14.55 4.92 12.94
CA ASN A 95 -14.88 3.54 13.27
C ASN A 95 -15.30 2.84 11.98
N ALA A 96 -14.38 2.13 11.37
CA ALA A 96 -14.55 1.58 10.03
C ALA A 96 -15.54 0.44 10.00
N ARG A 97 -16.43 0.47 9.01
CA ARG A 97 -17.35 -0.61 8.63
C ARG A 97 -16.86 -1.32 7.38
N GLN A 98 -16.20 -0.58 6.49
CA GLN A 98 -15.67 -1.07 5.23
C GLN A 98 -14.26 -0.55 5.06
N ILE A 99 -13.39 -1.44 4.63
CA ILE A 99 -12.00 -1.13 4.27
C ILE A 99 -11.68 -1.88 2.99
N GLU A 100 -11.10 -1.16 2.05
CA GLU A 100 -10.60 -1.72 0.81
C GLU A 100 -9.17 -1.25 0.59
N LEU A 101 -8.33 -2.15 0.11
CA LEU A 101 -6.99 -1.79 -0.35
C LEU A 101 -7.14 -1.09 -1.69
N VAL A 102 -6.75 0.18 -1.74
CA VAL A 102 -6.79 0.98 -2.97
C VAL A 102 -5.37 1.11 -3.48
N GLY A 103 -5.21 0.84 -4.77
CA GLY A 103 -3.86 0.81 -5.31
C GLY A 103 -3.02 -0.13 -4.47
N SER A 104 -3.04 -1.40 -4.80
CA SER A 104 -1.82 -2.13 -4.53
C SER A 104 -0.71 -1.19 -5.05
N LYS A 105 0.37 -0.96 -4.27
CA LYS A 105 1.64 -1.04 -4.93
C LYS A 105 1.51 -2.39 -5.65
N SER A 106 1.00 -2.39 -6.86
CA SER A 106 1.47 -3.37 -7.79
C SER A 106 2.98 -3.22 -7.64
N ASP A 107 3.67 -4.24 -7.21
CA ASP A 107 5.02 -4.44 -7.68
C ASP A 107 4.83 -4.26 -9.17
N GLU A 108 5.10 -3.03 -9.67
CA GLU A 108 4.84 -2.71 -11.06
C GLU A 108 5.84 -3.57 -11.79
N ILE A 109 5.36 -4.74 -12.22
CA ILE A 109 6.15 -5.59 -13.08
C ILE A 109 6.48 -4.70 -14.26
N PRO A 110 7.75 -4.34 -14.42
CA PRO A 110 8.14 -3.39 -15.44
C PRO A 110 7.73 -3.97 -16.80
N THR A 111 7.31 -3.10 -17.71
CA THR A 111 6.89 -3.52 -19.06
C THR A 111 8.03 -4.14 -19.87
N GLN A 112 9.27 -3.99 -19.41
CA GLN A 112 10.47 -4.54 -20.03
C GLN A 112 11.38 -5.12 -18.96
N LEU A 113 11.79 -6.36 -19.15
CA LEU A 113 12.77 -7.05 -18.33
C LEU A 113 13.94 -7.54 -19.19
N PHE A 114 15.14 -7.54 -18.60
CA PHE A 114 16.35 -8.08 -19.21
C PHE A 114 16.71 -9.41 -18.55
N ASP A 115 16.92 -10.44 -19.36
CA ASP A 115 17.48 -11.69 -18.86
C ASP A 115 18.90 -11.42 -18.34
N ALA A 116 19.18 -11.74 -17.08
CA ALA A 116 20.47 -11.49 -16.46
C ALA A 116 21.59 -12.36 -17.05
N ASN A 117 21.26 -13.45 -17.75
CA ASN A 117 22.24 -14.38 -18.31
C ASN A 117 22.75 -13.92 -19.69
N ASP A 118 21.87 -13.44 -20.55
CA ASP A 118 22.21 -13.11 -21.93
C ASP A 118 21.91 -11.65 -22.33
N GLY A 119 21.28 -10.88 -21.43
CA GLY A 119 20.95 -9.49 -21.66
C GLY A 119 19.82 -9.27 -22.67
N THR A 120 19.13 -10.33 -23.09
CA THR A 120 17.98 -10.18 -24.01
C THR A 120 16.83 -9.43 -23.35
N MET A 121 16.20 -8.54 -24.10
CA MET A 121 15.07 -7.73 -23.64
C MET A 121 13.77 -8.43 -23.96
N HIS A 122 12.93 -8.58 -22.94
CA HIS A 122 11.60 -9.14 -23.08
C HIS A 122 10.51 -8.14 -22.70
N GLN A 123 9.44 -8.07 -23.51
CA GLN A 123 8.24 -7.30 -23.19
C GLN A 123 7.39 -8.12 -22.23
N VAL A 124 7.10 -7.54 -21.07
CA VAL A 124 6.26 -8.16 -20.06
C VAL A 124 4.86 -7.55 -20.15
N GLN A 125 3.88 -8.37 -20.48
CA GLN A 125 2.48 -7.94 -20.41
C GLN A 125 2.06 -7.83 -18.94
N LYS A 126 1.25 -6.85 -18.64
CA LYS A 126 0.88 -6.37 -17.30
C LYS A 126 0.27 -7.43 -16.36
N TRP A 127 -0.06 -8.61 -16.86
CA TRP A 127 -0.71 -9.70 -16.14
C TRP A 127 -0.21 -11.06 -16.64
N PHE A 128 0.89 -11.59 -16.06
CA PHE A 128 0.97 -12.99 -15.67
C PHE A 128 1.19 -14.06 -16.68
N ASN A 129 1.61 -14.18 -17.63
CA ASN A 129 2.11 -15.28 -18.41
C ASN A 129 2.78 -14.72 -19.64
N VAL A 130 4.08 -14.74 -19.64
CA VAL A 130 4.84 -14.35 -20.81
C VAL A 130 5.38 -15.62 -21.45
N PRO A 131 4.60 -16.30 -22.32
CA PRO A 131 5.00 -17.56 -22.93
C PRO A 131 6.35 -17.47 -23.64
N SER A 132 6.72 -16.25 -24.10
CA SER A 132 8.01 -15.98 -24.71
C SER A 132 9.20 -16.04 -23.74
N LEU A 133 8.95 -16.03 -22.43
CA LEU A 133 9.99 -16.20 -21.40
C LEU A 133 10.14 -17.65 -20.95
N VAL A 134 9.18 -18.52 -21.29
CA VAL A 134 9.26 -19.95 -21.00
C VAL A 134 10.27 -20.55 -21.95
N ARG A 135 11.44 -20.88 -21.44
CA ARG A 135 12.45 -21.63 -22.19
C ARG A 135 12.24 -23.14 -21.96
N ASP A 136 12.81 -23.95 -22.86
CA ASP A 136 12.73 -25.42 -22.92
C ASP A 136 12.96 -26.13 -21.57
N GLU A 137 12.48 -27.39 -21.48
CA GLU A 137 12.46 -28.27 -20.30
C GLU A 137 13.81 -28.50 -19.58
N GLN A 138 14.92 -28.03 -20.15
CA GLN A 138 16.26 -28.22 -19.60
C GLN A 138 16.77 -27.02 -18.75
N GLN A 139 15.96 -25.99 -18.54
CA GLN A 139 16.39 -24.77 -17.86
C GLN A 139 15.93 -24.68 -16.38
N PRO A 140 16.65 -23.89 -15.55
CA PRO A 140 16.33 -23.77 -14.14
C PRO A 140 14.89 -23.28 -13.94
N GLU A 141 14.31 -23.66 -12.81
CA GLU A 141 12.93 -23.33 -12.43
C GLU A 141 12.62 -21.81 -12.44
N PHE A 142 13.68 -21.00 -12.35
CA PHE A 142 13.58 -19.55 -12.29
C PHE A 142 14.59 -18.92 -13.27
N ILE A 143 14.11 -17.96 -14.04
CA ILE A 143 14.95 -17.13 -14.91
C ILE A 143 15.18 -15.81 -14.19
N PRO A 144 16.43 -15.45 -13.86
CA PRO A 144 16.71 -14.16 -13.23
C PRO A 144 16.55 -13.04 -14.26
N MET A 145 15.76 -12.04 -13.92
CA MET A 145 15.45 -10.88 -14.75
C MET A 145 15.81 -9.59 -14.02
N VAL A 146 16.16 -8.55 -14.76
CA VAL A 146 16.52 -7.24 -14.22
C VAL A 146 15.73 -6.15 -14.93
N SER A 147 15.16 -5.21 -14.20
CA SER A 147 14.52 -4.02 -14.76
C SER A 147 15.52 -2.92 -15.08
N LYS A 148 15.06 -1.85 -15.77
CA LYS A 148 15.86 -0.63 -15.98
C LYS A 148 16.31 0.04 -14.69
N SER A 149 15.55 -0.13 -13.60
CA SER A 149 15.87 0.37 -12.26
C SER A 149 16.79 -0.57 -11.47
N GLN A 150 17.30 -1.62 -12.12
CA GLN A 150 18.13 -2.68 -11.50
C GLN A 150 17.43 -3.49 -10.40
N GLU A 151 16.12 -3.43 -10.32
CA GLU A 151 15.35 -4.32 -9.47
C GLU A 151 15.38 -5.74 -10.05
N ARG A 152 15.54 -6.73 -9.17
CA ARG A 152 15.61 -8.14 -9.56
C ARG A 152 14.21 -8.75 -9.57
N PHE A 153 13.95 -9.56 -10.59
CA PHE A 153 12.73 -10.34 -10.77
C PHE A 153 13.08 -11.79 -11.05
N VAL A 154 12.15 -12.68 -10.76
CA VAL A 154 12.24 -14.08 -11.13
C VAL A 154 11.05 -14.45 -11.98
N VAL A 155 11.29 -15.31 -12.98
CA VAL A 155 10.23 -15.86 -13.83
C VAL A 155 10.23 -17.37 -13.61
N ASP A 156 9.09 -17.91 -13.19
CA ASP A 156 8.95 -19.33 -12.99
C ASP A 156 8.79 -20.08 -14.31
N ARG A 157 8.78 -21.42 -14.26
CA ARG A 157 8.62 -22.30 -15.42
C ARG A 157 7.29 -22.13 -16.16
N ASN A 158 6.31 -21.47 -15.55
CA ASN A 158 5.01 -21.19 -16.15
C ASN A 158 4.96 -19.77 -16.76
N GLY A 159 6.07 -19.01 -16.68
CA GLY A 159 6.15 -17.65 -17.17
C GLY A 159 5.62 -16.58 -16.19
N TRP A 160 5.39 -16.94 -14.92
CA TRP A 160 4.99 -15.97 -13.91
C TRP A 160 6.16 -15.14 -13.43
N VAL A 161 6.00 -13.82 -13.48
CA VAL A 161 7.00 -12.86 -13.06
C VAL A 161 6.71 -12.41 -11.63
N SER A 162 7.69 -12.50 -10.74
CA SER A 162 7.60 -11.98 -9.37
C SER A 162 8.86 -11.20 -9.01
N LYS A 163 8.73 -10.24 -8.09
CA LYS A 163 9.89 -9.51 -7.57
C LYS A 163 10.72 -10.46 -6.69
N PHE A 164 12.04 -10.42 -6.87
CA PHE A 164 12.94 -11.20 -6.03
C PHE A 164 13.09 -10.53 -4.66
N GLU A 165 12.64 -11.21 -3.62
CA GLU A 165 12.78 -10.80 -2.21
C GLU A 165 13.91 -11.59 -1.54
N GLY A 166 15.07 -11.69 -2.17
CA GLY A 166 16.25 -12.33 -1.59
C GLY A 166 17.03 -11.36 -0.70
N GLU A 167 17.51 -11.85 0.44
CA GLU A 167 18.53 -11.16 1.24
C GLU A 167 19.84 -11.05 0.43
N ASP A 168 20.47 -9.88 0.50
CA ASP A 168 21.85 -9.65 0.01
C ASP A 168 22.88 -10.39 0.87
#